data_0a2b52ff382d6ffd49ca273b1df38254
#
_entry.id   0a2b52ff382d6ffd49ca273b1df38254
#
_cell.length_a   1.000
_cell.length_b   1.000
_cell.length_c   1.000
_cell.angle_alpha   90.00
_cell.angle_beta   90.00
_cell.angle_gamma   90.00
#
_symmetry.space_group_name_H-M   'P 1'
#
loop_
_entity.id
_entity.type
_entity.pdbx_description
1 polymer ?
#
loop_
_entity_poly.entity_id
_entity_poly.type
_entity_poly.pdbx_seq_one_letter_code
_entity_poly.pdbx_strand_id
1 'polypeptide(L)'
;TTADVNYAEALGYRIKHLGVARRTAEGIELRVHPTLIPADRLIANVNGVMNAVMVNGDAAGSTLYYGAGAGMEPTASSVVGDLVDVVRAMTSDPENRVPHLAFQPDALSAHPILPIEACESAYYLRIQAKDHPGVLAQVASILSERGINIESIMQKEAEEQDGLVPMILLTHGVVEQRINDAIVALEALQDVVGKVVRIRVEQLN
;
A
#
# COMPACT_ATOMS: atom_id res chain seq x y z
N THR A 1 2.28 -2.77 14.84
CA THR A 1 3.11 -2.94 16.07
C THR A 1 4.56 -3.22 15.69
N THR A 2 5.48 -3.18 16.66
CA THR A 2 6.90 -3.56 16.44
C THR A 2 7.03 -4.99 15.93
N ALA A 3 6.16 -5.89 16.40
CA ALA A 3 6.12 -7.27 15.91
C ALA A 3 5.87 -7.34 14.39
N ASP A 4 4.94 -6.52 13.87
CA ASP A 4 4.64 -6.50 12.43
C ASP A 4 5.81 -5.96 11.61
N VAL A 5 6.58 -5.00 12.15
CA VAL A 5 7.80 -4.51 11.51
C VAL A 5 8.85 -5.62 11.41
N ASN A 6 9.07 -6.35 12.51
CA ASN A 6 10.03 -7.46 12.54
C ASN A 6 9.63 -8.61 11.59
N TYR A 7 8.33 -8.92 11.50
CA TYR A 7 7.84 -9.92 10.55
C TYR A 7 7.98 -9.45 9.09
N ALA A 8 7.66 -8.18 8.82
CA ALA A 8 7.85 -7.61 7.49
C ALA A 8 9.33 -7.71 7.05
N GLU A 9 10.26 -7.34 7.93
CA GLU A 9 11.70 -7.45 7.65
C GLU A 9 12.15 -8.90 7.44
N ALA A 10 11.67 -9.84 8.26
CA ALA A 10 11.96 -11.26 8.10
C ALA A 10 11.44 -11.84 6.77
N LEU A 11 10.37 -11.27 6.24
CA LEU A 11 9.78 -11.61 4.94
C LEU A 11 10.43 -10.86 3.77
N GLY A 12 11.42 -10.00 4.01
CA GLY A 12 12.09 -9.20 2.97
C GLY A 12 11.32 -7.94 2.56
N TYR A 13 10.47 -7.42 3.42
CA TYR A 13 9.67 -6.22 3.17
C TYR A 13 10.02 -5.09 4.14
N ARG A 14 9.66 -3.87 3.75
CA ARG A 14 9.63 -2.71 4.63
C ARG A 14 8.23 -2.12 4.67
N ILE A 15 7.82 -1.60 5.82
CA ILE A 15 6.53 -0.91 5.95
C ILE A 15 6.75 0.57 5.69
N LYS A 16 6.05 1.09 4.68
CA LYS A 16 6.03 2.52 4.33
C LYS A 16 4.59 3.03 4.27
N HIS A 17 4.40 4.30 4.58
CA HIS A 17 3.12 4.96 4.38
C HIS A 17 3.04 5.48 2.96
N LEU A 18 2.17 4.88 2.14
CA LEU A 18 2.02 5.24 0.73
C LEU A 18 0.70 5.92 0.45
N GLY A 19 0.74 6.95 -0.40
CA GLY A 19 -0.38 7.36 -1.22
C GLY A 19 -0.29 6.65 -2.57
N VAL A 20 -1.34 5.95 -2.98
CA VAL A 20 -1.41 5.22 -4.25
C VAL A 20 -2.55 5.79 -5.08
N ALA A 21 -2.22 6.19 -6.32
CA ALA A 21 -3.19 6.52 -7.36
C ALA A 21 -2.96 5.56 -8.53
N ARG A 22 -3.97 4.78 -8.93
CA ARG A 22 -3.87 3.82 -10.02
C ARG A 22 -5.07 3.95 -10.95
N ARG A 23 -4.82 4.06 -12.24
CA ARG A 23 -5.86 4.00 -13.26
C ARG A 23 -6.17 2.55 -13.60
N THR A 24 -7.44 2.18 -13.55
CA THR A 24 -7.95 0.87 -13.97
C THR A 24 -8.95 1.04 -15.11
N ALA A 25 -9.48 -0.06 -15.64
CA ALA A 25 -10.54 -0.01 -16.65
C ALA A 25 -11.87 0.53 -16.07
N GLU A 26 -12.12 0.30 -14.79
CA GLU A 26 -13.36 0.66 -14.09
C GLU A 26 -13.33 2.09 -13.53
N GLY A 27 -12.12 2.65 -13.30
CA GLY A 27 -11.98 3.97 -12.70
C GLY A 27 -10.60 4.21 -12.10
N ILE A 28 -10.54 5.06 -11.10
CA ILE A 28 -9.30 5.43 -10.41
C ILE A 28 -9.35 4.94 -8.97
N GLU A 29 -8.35 4.16 -8.58
CA GLU A 29 -8.07 3.85 -7.18
C GLU A 29 -7.31 5.00 -6.55
N LEU A 30 -7.81 5.49 -5.41
CA LEU A 30 -7.09 6.45 -4.57
C LEU A 30 -7.09 5.93 -3.14
N ARG A 31 -5.90 5.71 -2.58
CA ARG A 31 -5.77 5.16 -1.22
C ARG A 31 -4.50 5.64 -0.54
N VAL A 32 -4.57 5.79 0.79
CA VAL A 32 -3.44 6.16 1.64
C VAL A 32 -3.44 5.23 2.85
N HIS A 33 -2.38 4.48 3.03
CA HIS A 33 -2.27 3.49 4.11
C HIS A 33 -0.82 3.03 4.33
N PRO A 34 -0.50 2.43 5.50
CA PRO A 34 0.73 1.65 5.67
C PRO A 34 0.74 0.47 4.68
N THR A 35 1.90 0.23 4.08
CA THR A 35 2.07 -0.74 3.00
C THR A 35 3.38 -1.50 3.16
N LEU A 36 3.34 -2.82 2.97
CA LEU A 36 4.54 -3.63 2.79
C LEU A 36 5.06 -3.45 1.37
N ILE A 37 6.34 -3.10 1.26
CA ILE A 37 7.05 -2.94 -0.02
C ILE A 37 8.28 -3.83 0.02
N PRO A 38 8.61 -4.59 -1.06
CA PRO A 38 9.85 -5.35 -1.12
C PRO A 38 11.07 -4.47 -0.80
N ALA A 39 11.95 -4.95 0.08
CA ALA A 39 13.04 -4.17 0.64
C ALA A 39 14.09 -3.73 -0.41
N ASP A 40 14.14 -4.42 -1.56
CA ASP A 40 15.00 -4.12 -2.70
C ASP A 40 14.50 -2.95 -3.57
N ARG A 41 13.24 -2.51 -3.39
CA ARG A 41 12.68 -1.39 -4.14
C ARG A 41 13.23 -0.05 -3.65
N LEU A 42 13.55 0.87 -4.56
CA LEU A 42 14.10 2.19 -4.22
C LEU A 42 13.20 2.96 -3.24
N ILE A 43 11.90 2.94 -3.46
CA ILE A 43 10.94 3.66 -2.61
C ILE A 43 10.86 3.09 -1.18
N ALA A 44 11.18 1.80 -0.99
CA ALA A 44 11.29 1.18 0.33
C ALA A 44 12.44 1.75 1.18
N ASN A 45 13.42 2.37 0.53
CA ASN A 45 14.62 2.90 1.15
C ASN A 45 14.61 4.44 1.31
N VAL A 46 13.47 5.07 1.09
CA VAL A 46 13.24 6.49 1.39
C VAL A 46 13.08 6.66 2.90
N ASN A 47 14.01 7.36 3.56
CA ASN A 47 14.05 7.46 5.02
C ASN A 47 14.28 8.91 5.48
N GLY A 48 14.00 9.17 6.76
CA GLY A 48 14.23 10.47 7.41
C GLY A 48 13.36 11.56 6.79
N VAL A 49 13.97 12.70 6.44
CA VAL A 49 13.30 13.88 5.86
C VAL A 49 13.02 13.73 4.36
N MET A 50 13.48 12.62 3.76
CA MET A 50 13.35 12.40 2.33
C MET A 50 11.95 11.91 1.98
N ASN A 51 11.46 12.36 0.83
CA ASN A 51 10.23 11.93 0.21
C ASN A 51 10.49 11.44 -1.20
N ALA A 52 9.60 10.61 -1.73
CA ALA A 52 9.67 10.19 -3.11
C ALA A 52 8.27 10.07 -3.73
N VAL A 53 8.20 10.33 -5.02
CA VAL A 53 7.04 10.06 -5.87
C VAL A 53 7.51 9.14 -6.99
N MET A 54 6.92 7.96 -7.09
CA MET A 54 7.14 7.04 -8.19
C MET A 54 5.97 7.13 -9.17
N VAL A 55 6.27 7.27 -10.44
CA VAL A 55 5.27 7.34 -11.52
C VAL A 55 5.57 6.22 -12.52
N ASN A 56 4.58 5.37 -12.76
CA ASN A 56 4.62 4.36 -13.81
C ASN A 56 3.83 4.86 -15.02
N GLY A 57 4.56 5.25 -16.07
CA GLY A 57 3.97 5.64 -17.35
C GLY A 57 4.01 4.47 -18.35
N ASP A 58 3.03 4.43 -19.24
CA ASP A 58 2.91 3.42 -20.30
C ASP A 58 4.08 3.42 -21.28
N ALA A 59 4.57 4.59 -21.64
CA ALA A 59 5.68 4.77 -22.60
C ALA A 59 7.04 4.95 -21.90
N ALA A 60 7.09 5.71 -20.79
CA ALA A 60 8.34 6.05 -20.12
C ALA A 60 8.78 4.99 -19.08
N GLY A 61 7.87 4.07 -18.71
CA GLY A 61 8.11 3.15 -17.62
C GLY A 61 8.13 3.83 -16.25
N SER A 62 8.86 3.24 -15.30
CA SER A 62 8.94 3.76 -13.94
C SER A 62 9.95 4.89 -13.82
N THR A 63 9.51 6.01 -13.27
CA THR A 63 10.35 7.14 -12.89
C THR A 63 10.20 7.41 -11.40
N LEU A 64 11.27 7.85 -10.74
CA LEU A 64 11.29 8.18 -9.31
C LEU A 64 11.81 9.60 -9.12
N TYR A 65 11.01 10.42 -8.45
CA TYR A 65 11.38 11.74 -7.98
C TYR A 65 11.70 11.64 -6.48
N TYR A 66 12.89 12.06 -6.09
CA TYR A 66 13.38 11.91 -4.73
C TYR A 66 14.01 13.20 -4.25
N GLY A 67 13.64 13.65 -3.06
CA GLY A 67 14.16 14.88 -2.49
C GLY A 67 13.72 15.12 -1.06
N ALA A 68 14.27 16.16 -0.44
CA ALA A 68 13.86 16.57 0.90
C ALA A 68 12.45 17.17 0.87
N GLY A 69 11.52 16.55 1.62
CA GLY A 69 10.13 17.02 1.76
C GLY A 69 9.94 17.98 2.92
N ALA A 70 10.93 18.14 3.79
CA ALA A 70 10.90 19.02 4.93
C ALA A 70 12.25 19.71 5.15
N GLY A 71 12.26 20.84 5.82
CA GLY A 71 13.42 21.65 6.10
C GLY A 71 13.21 23.10 5.67
N MET A 72 13.87 24.02 6.34
CA MET A 72 13.70 25.46 6.13
C MET A 72 14.09 25.86 4.68
N GLU A 73 15.27 25.48 4.23
CA GLU A 73 15.76 25.82 2.89
C GLU A 73 15.01 25.11 1.75
N PRO A 74 14.77 23.79 1.79
CA PRO A 74 14.00 23.10 0.76
C PRO A 74 12.58 23.67 0.63
N THR A 75 11.90 23.96 1.74
CA THR A 75 10.57 24.55 1.72
C THR A 75 10.58 25.96 1.15
N ALA A 76 11.49 26.81 1.60
CA ALA A 76 11.62 28.18 1.08
C ALA A 76 11.95 28.20 -0.42
N SER A 77 12.87 27.34 -0.87
CA SER A 77 13.22 27.22 -2.28
C SER A 77 12.02 26.80 -3.15
N SER A 78 11.20 25.86 -2.66
CA SER A 78 9.99 25.42 -3.40
C SER A 78 8.96 26.53 -3.50
N VAL A 79 8.67 27.25 -2.39
CA VAL A 79 7.73 28.38 -2.39
C VAL A 79 8.19 29.49 -3.32
N VAL A 80 9.48 29.86 -3.28
CA VAL A 80 10.01 30.88 -4.18
C VAL A 80 9.99 30.40 -5.63
N GLY A 81 10.31 29.14 -5.88
CA GLY A 81 10.22 28.53 -7.23
C GLY A 81 8.82 28.64 -7.80
N ASP A 82 7.79 28.27 -7.04
CA ASP A 82 6.39 28.35 -7.43
C ASP A 82 5.97 29.81 -7.72
N LEU A 83 6.39 30.78 -6.89
CA LEU A 83 6.13 32.20 -7.14
C LEU A 83 6.76 32.67 -8.46
N VAL A 84 8.00 32.27 -8.75
CA VAL A 84 8.67 32.60 -10.02
C VAL A 84 7.93 32.03 -11.20
N ASP A 85 7.46 30.76 -11.10
CA ASP A 85 6.72 30.12 -12.19
C ASP A 85 5.35 30.77 -12.41
N VAL A 86 4.65 31.18 -11.35
CA VAL A 86 3.41 31.97 -11.48
C VAL A 86 3.66 33.29 -12.19
N VAL A 87 4.69 34.03 -11.79
CA VAL A 87 5.04 35.31 -12.45
C VAL A 87 5.37 35.13 -13.93
N ARG A 88 6.13 34.09 -14.28
CA ARG A 88 6.44 33.75 -15.68
C ARG A 88 5.17 33.40 -16.48
N ALA A 89 4.26 32.64 -15.84
CA ALA A 89 2.99 32.26 -16.46
C ALA A 89 2.08 33.48 -16.70
N MET A 90 2.08 34.47 -15.80
CA MET A 90 1.31 35.72 -16.00
C MET A 90 1.76 36.55 -17.18
N THR A 91 3.05 36.53 -17.55
CA THR A 91 3.63 37.28 -18.64
C THR A 91 3.65 36.52 -19.96
N SER A 92 3.30 35.22 -19.98
CA SER A 92 3.25 34.39 -21.16
C SER A 92 1.93 34.55 -21.89
N ASP A 93 1.98 34.42 -23.22
CA ASP A 93 0.79 34.38 -24.07
C ASP A 93 -0.12 33.19 -23.61
N PRO A 94 -1.39 33.46 -23.22
CA PRO A 94 -2.30 32.42 -22.77
C PRO A 94 -2.51 31.28 -23.76
N GLU A 95 -2.40 31.55 -25.05
CA GLU A 95 -2.61 30.55 -26.11
C GLU A 95 -1.39 29.66 -26.35
N ASN A 96 -0.19 30.13 -25.99
CA ASN A 96 1.07 29.42 -26.25
C ASN A 96 1.73 28.86 -24.97
N ARG A 97 1.14 29.03 -23.79
CA ARG A 97 1.67 28.46 -22.57
C ARG A 97 1.19 27.02 -22.34
N VAL A 98 2.03 26.22 -21.73
CA VAL A 98 1.64 24.89 -21.29
C VAL A 98 0.57 25.03 -20.18
N PRO A 99 -0.61 24.38 -20.31
CA PRO A 99 -1.61 24.39 -19.28
C PRO A 99 -1.08 23.83 -17.96
N HIS A 100 -1.53 24.36 -16.81
CA HIS A 100 -1.04 23.95 -15.48
C HIS A 100 -1.17 22.47 -15.17
N LEU A 101 -2.19 21.79 -15.73
CA LEU A 101 -2.40 20.34 -15.62
C LEU A 101 -1.86 19.57 -16.82
N ALA A 102 -1.03 20.18 -17.67
CA ALA A 102 -0.50 19.65 -18.94
C ALA A 102 -1.57 19.29 -19.99
N PHE A 103 -2.84 19.51 -19.70
CA PHE A 103 -3.98 19.28 -20.62
C PHE A 103 -4.85 20.52 -20.70
N GLN A 104 -5.44 20.75 -21.86
CA GLN A 104 -6.48 21.77 -22.02
C GLN A 104 -7.72 21.40 -21.16
N PRO A 105 -8.48 22.39 -20.66
CA PRO A 105 -9.63 22.12 -19.78
C PRO A 105 -10.69 21.18 -20.39
N ASP A 106 -10.88 21.25 -21.70
CA ASP A 106 -11.80 20.40 -22.48
C ASP A 106 -11.31 18.95 -22.65
N ALA A 107 -10.01 18.71 -22.45
CA ALA A 107 -9.41 17.37 -22.47
C ALA A 107 -9.48 16.66 -21.11
N LEU A 108 -9.91 17.36 -20.05
CA LEU A 108 -10.09 16.76 -18.74
C LEU A 108 -11.40 15.97 -18.71
N SER A 109 -11.34 14.73 -18.28
CA SER A 109 -12.50 13.86 -18.14
C SER A 109 -12.70 13.44 -16.70
N ALA A 110 -13.96 13.34 -16.27
CA ALA A 110 -14.31 12.80 -14.96
C ALA A 110 -14.27 11.28 -15.02
N HIS A 111 -13.27 10.68 -14.39
CA HIS A 111 -13.23 9.24 -14.13
C HIS A 111 -13.85 8.95 -12.75
N PRO A 112 -14.62 7.86 -12.59
CA PRO A 112 -15.13 7.48 -11.28
C PRO A 112 -13.98 7.10 -10.34
N ILE A 113 -14.07 7.56 -9.09
CA ILE A 113 -13.19 7.09 -8.01
C ILE A 113 -13.80 5.81 -7.46
N LEU A 114 -13.01 4.74 -7.45
CA LEU A 114 -13.47 3.45 -6.95
C LEU A 114 -13.54 3.46 -5.42
N PRO A 115 -14.57 2.82 -4.84
CA PRO A 115 -14.60 2.58 -3.40
C PRO A 115 -13.45 1.64 -3.03
N ILE A 116 -12.95 1.77 -1.80
CA ILE A 116 -11.78 1.00 -1.36
C ILE A 116 -12.01 -0.52 -1.43
N GLU A 117 -13.25 -0.94 -1.21
CA GLU A 117 -13.68 -2.34 -1.24
C GLU A 117 -13.54 -2.98 -2.63
N ALA A 118 -13.54 -2.17 -3.70
CA ALA A 118 -13.35 -2.61 -5.07
C ALA A 118 -11.88 -2.66 -5.50
N CYS A 119 -10.97 -2.08 -4.71
CA CYS A 119 -9.54 -2.09 -5.02
C CYS A 119 -8.93 -3.48 -4.85
N GLU A 120 -7.96 -3.80 -5.70
CA GLU A 120 -7.23 -5.06 -5.64
C GLU A 120 -5.83 -4.84 -5.03
N SER A 121 -5.47 -5.67 -4.05
CA SER A 121 -4.15 -5.66 -3.43
C SER A 121 -3.78 -7.04 -2.91
N ALA A 122 -2.50 -7.31 -2.72
CA ALA A 122 -2.03 -8.40 -1.88
C ALA A 122 -2.04 -7.96 -0.41
N TYR A 123 -2.06 -8.93 0.51
CA TYR A 123 -2.18 -8.65 1.94
C TYR A 123 -1.21 -9.45 2.78
N TYR A 124 -0.67 -8.79 3.76
CA TYR A 124 -0.09 -9.37 4.95
C TYR A 124 -1.21 -9.50 5.99
N LEU A 125 -1.35 -10.70 6.55
CA LEU A 125 -2.25 -10.98 7.67
C LEU A 125 -1.43 -11.53 8.83
N ARG A 126 -1.66 -11.02 10.04
CA ARG A 126 -1.18 -11.65 11.27
C ARG A 126 -2.37 -12.05 12.11
N ILE A 127 -2.46 -13.36 12.35
CA ILE A 127 -3.53 -14.01 13.10
C ILE A 127 -2.92 -14.59 14.36
N GLN A 128 -3.46 -14.25 15.52
CA GLN A 128 -3.07 -14.85 16.77
C GLN A 128 -4.01 -16.02 17.05
N ALA A 129 -3.48 -17.22 17.19
CA ALA A 129 -4.31 -18.41 17.37
C ALA A 129 -3.73 -19.36 18.41
N LYS A 130 -4.58 -20.24 18.95
CA LYS A 130 -4.16 -21.32 19.83
C LYS A 130 -3.35 -22.35 19.05
N ASP A 131 -2.30 -22.88 19.69
CA ASP A 131 -1.43 -23.88 19.09
C ASP A 131 -2.01 -25.28 19.28
N HIS A 132 -2.90 -25.68 18.35
CA HIS A 132 -3.35 -27.07 18.28
C HIS A 132 -3.72 -27.52 16.86
N PRO A 133 -3.74 -28.83 16.61
CA PRO A 133 -4.00 -29.37 15.28
C PRO A 133 -5.34 -28.91 14.70
N GLY A 134 -5.33 -28.55 13.41
CA GLY A 134 -6.52 -28.17 12.64
C GLY A 134 -6.77 -26.67 12.51
N VAL A 135 -6.18 -25.81 13.34
CA VAL A 135 -6.41 -24.36 13.27
C VAL A 135 -5.93 -23.78 11.94
N LEU A 136 -4.73 -24.13 11.50
CA LEU A 136 -4.21 -23.69 10.19
C LEU A 136 -5.10 -24.17 9.03
N ALA A 137 -5.64 -25.41 9.13
CA ALA A 137 -6.54 -25.92 8.10
C ALA A 137 -7.85 -25.12 8.03
N GLN A 138 -8.42 -24.72 9.18
CA GLN A 138 -9.62 -23.88 9.22
C GLN A 138 -9.34 -22.50 8.62
N VAL A 139 -8.21 -21.88 8.98
CA VAL A 139 -7.78 -20.58 8.39
C VAL A 139 -7.64 -20.69 6.88
N ALA A 140 -6.95 -21.72 6.39
CA ALA A 140 -6.76 -21.94 4.95
C ALA A 140 -8.09 -22.20 4.22
N SER A 141 -9.03 -22.94 4.84
CA SER A 141 -10.36 -23.19 4.27
C SER A 141 -11.14 -21.88 4.11
N ILE A 142 -11.18 -21.04 5.15
CA ILE A 142 -11.88 -19.75 5.11
C ILE A 142 -11.35 -18.84 3.99
N LEU A 143 -10.03 -18.79 3.81
CA LEU A 143 -9.40 -18.02 2.74
C LEU A 143 -9.73 -18.59 1.37
N SER A 144 -9.60 -19.91 1.21
CA SER A 144 -9.88 -20.63 -0.04
C SER A 144 -11.33 -20.49 -0.50
N GLU A 145 -12.30 -20.61 0.43
CA GLU A 145 -13.75 -20.45 0.14
C GLU A 145 -14.09 -19.05 -0.41
N ARG A 146 -13.26 -18.05 -0.11
CA ARG A 146 -13.39 -16.67 -0.61
C ARG A 146 -12.49 -16.37 -1.81
N GLY A 147 -11.86 -17.39 -2.37
CA GLY A 147 -10.98 -17.27 -3.53
C GLY A 147 -9.70 -16.49 -3.22
N ILE A 148 -9.21 -16.56 -1.98
CA ILE A 148 -7.96 -15.92 -1.57
C ILE A 148 -6.85 -16.96 -1.60
N ASN A 149 -5.89 -16.78 -2.50
CA ASN A 149 -4.71 -17.62 -2.59
C ASN A 149 -3.64 -17.14 -1.61
N ILE A 150 -3.08 -18.08 -0.86
CA ILE A 150 -1.97 -17.84 0.05
C ILE A 150 -0.66 -17.97 -0.74
N GLU A 151 0.17 -16.92 -0.69
CA GLU A 151 1.51 -16.90 -1.29
C GLU A 151 2.54 -17.57 -0.36
N SER A 152 2.49 -17.19 0.93
CA SER A 152 3.40 -17.76 1.93
C SER A 152 2.76 -17.79 3.32
N ILE A 153 3.25 -18.70 4.15
CA ILE A 153 2.88 -18.83 5.55
C ILE A 153 4.17 -18.91 6.36
N MET A 154 4.21 -18.13 7.43
CA MET A 154 5.26 -18.20 8.45
C MET A 154 4.57 -18.40 9.82
N GLN A 155 4.95 -19.43 10.53
CA GLN A 155 4.56 -19.67 11.91
C GLN A 155 5.83 -19.70 12.75
N LYS A 156 5.85 -18.94 13.84
CA LYS A 156 6.92 -19.03 14.86
C LYS A 156 6.44 -19.89 15.99
N GLU A 157 7.40 -20.49 16.72
CA GLU A 157 7.10 -21.23 17.93
C GLU A 157 6.37 -20.35 18.95
N ALA A 158 5.49 -20.96 19.74
CA ALA A 158 4.76 -20.28 20.80
C ALA A 158 5.73 -19.61 21.77
N GLU A 159 5.50 -18.35 22.11
CA GLU A 159 6.12 -17.79 23.31
C GLU A 159 5.51 -18.50 24.51
N GLU A 160 6.34 -19.04 25.39
CA GLU A 160 5.99 -20.03 26.45
C GLU A 160 4.87 -19.62 27.41
N GLN A 161 4.35 -18.39 27.35
CA GLN A 161 3.47 -17.87 28.39
C GLN A 161 1.96 -18.01 28.15
N ASP A 162 1.48 -18.05 26.89
CA ASP A 162 0.03 -17.99 26.63
C ASP A 162 -0.53 -19.10 25.72
N GLY A 163 0.28 -20.02 25.21
CA GLY A 163 -0.15 -21.08 24.28
C GLY A 163 -0.73 -20.53 22.97
N LEU A 164 -0.41 -19.27 22.64
CA LEU A 164 -0.82 -18.60 21.42
C LEU A 164 0.35 -18.51 20.45
N VAL A 165 0.10 -18.80 19.19
CA VAL A 165 1.08 -18.69 18.11
C VAL A 165 0.63 -17.66 17.10
N PRO A 166 1.54 -16.76 16.67
CA PRO A 166 1.27 -15.87 15.56
C PRO A 166 1.43 -16.62 14.23
N MET A 167 0.37 -16.66 13.45
CA MET A 167 0.39 -17.10 12.06
C MET A 167 0.49 -15.88 11.16
N ILE A 168 1.53 -15.81 10.35
CA ILE A 168 1.78 -14.74 9.39
C ILE A 168 1.51 -15.29 8.00
N LEU A 169 0.63 -14.64 7.25
CA LEU A 169 0.29 -15.03 5.88
C LEU A 169 0.52 -13.86 4.93
N LEU A 170 1.04 -14.17 3.75
CA LEU A 170 0.98 -13.29 2.58
C LEU A 170 0.00 -13.89 1.59
N THR A 171 -0.84 -13.04 0.98
CA THR A 171 -1.79 -13.46 -0.06
C THR A 171 -1.35 -12.95 -1.42
N HIS A 172 -1.82 -13.59 -2.49
CA HIS A 172 -1.83 -12.97 -3.81
C HIS A 172 -2.84 -11.82 -3.87
N GLY A 173 -2.84 -11.06 -4.98
CA GLY A 173 -3.80 -9.99 -5.24
C GLY A 173 -5.25 -10.49 -5.14
N VAL A 174 -6.06 -9.74 -4.41
CA VAL A 174 -7.47 -10.02 -4.21
C VAL A 174 -8.23 -8.72 -3.96
N VAL A 175 -9.48 -8.66 -4.40
CA VAL A 175 -10.40 -7.53 -4.14
C VAL A 175 -10.61 -7.37 -2.64
N GLU A 176 -10.52 -6.13 -2.14
CA GLU A 176 -10.56 -5.81 -0.71
C GLU A 176 -11.83 -6.32 0.00
N GLN A 177 -12.98 -6.31 -0.66
CA GLN A 177 -14.21 -6.85 -0.07
C GLN A 177 -14.04 -8.30 0.37
N ARG A 178 -13.38 -9.16 -0.43
CA ARG A 178 -13.17 -10.57 -0.10
C ARG A 178 -12.28 -10.75 1.13
N ILE A 179 -11.23 -9.92 1.27
CA ILE A 179 -10.37 -9.99 2.45
C ILE A 179 -11.09 -9.48 3.70
N ASN A 180 -11.97 -8.47 3.56
CA ASN A 180 -12.82 -8.01 4.66
C ASN A 180 -13.74 -9.14 5.15
N ASP A 181 -14.41 -9.83 4.23
CA ASP A 181 -15.30 -10.97 4.55
C ASP A 181 -14.52 -12.14 5.17
N ALA A 182 -13.28 -12.37 4.72
CA ALA A 182 -12.40 -13.37 5.30
C ALA A 182 -12.00 -13.02 6.74
N ILE A 183 -11.61 -11.77 7.00
CA ILE A 183 -11.22 -11.32 8.34
C ILE A 183 -12.36 -11.49 9.33
N VAL A 184 -13.59 -11.13 8.95
CA VAL A 184 -14.77 -11.34 9.81
C VAL A 184 -14.96 -12.82 10.16
N ALA A 185 -14.80 -13.71 9.19
CA ALA A 185 -14.93 -15.15 9.42
C ALA A 185 -13.77 -15.73 10.25
N LEU A 186 -12.53 -15.25 10.04
CA LEU A 186 -11.36 -15.64 10.82
C LEU A 186 -11.50 -15.22 12.30
N GLU A 187 -11.94 -13.99 12.54
CA GLU A 187 -12.16 -13.47 13.90
C GLU A 187 -13.32 -14.17 14.64
N ALA A 188 -14.21 -14.85 13.91
CA ALA A 188 -15.29 -15.65 14.49
C ALA A 188 -14.87 -17.06 14.92
N LEU A 189 -13.66 -17.53 14.54
CA LEU A 189 -13.13 -18.82 14.99
C LEU A 189 -12.84 -18.80 16.49
N GLN A 190 -13.21 -19.87 17.20
CA GLN A 190 -12.97 -20.01 18.67
C GLN A 190 -11.47 -20.06 19.03
N ASP A 191 -10.63 -20.45 18.07
CA ASP A 191 -9.20 -20.63 18.26
C ASP A 191 -8.39 -19.42 17.82
N VAL A 192 -9.01 -18.42 17.20
CA VAL A 192 -8.41 -17.12 16.88
C VAL A 192 -8.67 -16.16 18.02
N VAL A 193 -7.62 -15.49 18.48
CA VAL A 193 -7.67 -14.60 19.64
C VAL A 193 -7.39 -13.16 19.20
N GLY A 194 -8.32 -12.26 19.53
CA GLY A 194 -8.19 -10.84 19.22
C GLY A 194 -8.48 -10.51 17.75
N LYS A 195 -7.93 -9.40 17.29
CA LYS A 195 -8.14 -8.88 15.94
C LYS A 195 -7.06 -9.36 14.97
N VAL A 196 -7.48 -9.70 13.75
CA VAL A 196 -6.57 -9.97 12.66
C VAL A 196 -5.91 -8.65 12.21
N VAL A 197 -4.59 -8.60 12.25
CA VAL A 197 -3.83 -7.47 11.71
C VAL A 197 -3.73 -7.63 10.21
N ARG A 198 -4.09 -6.60 9.46
CA ARG A 198 -4.00 -6.54 8.01
C ARG A 198 -3.15 -5.37 7.57
N ILE A 199 -2.20 -5.61 6.67
CA ILE A 199 -1.43 -4.57 5.97
C ILE A 199 -1.42 -4.92 4.48
N ARG A 200 -1.62 -3.94 3.61
CA ARG A 200 -1.56 -4.15 2.16
C ARG A 200 -0.12 -4.32 1.70
N VAL A 201 0.06 -5.04 0.60
CA VAL A 201 1.35 -5.29 -0.03
C VAL A 201 1.33 -4.69 -1.44
N GLU A 202 2.33 -3.89 -1.78
CA GLU A 202 2.55 -3.34 -3.13
C GLU A 202 3.87 -3.87 -3.68
N GLN A 203 3.78 -4.68 -4.74
CA GLN A 203 4.96 -5.27 -5.41
C GLN A 203 5.72 -4.25 -6.27
N LEU A 204 5.03 -3.21 -6.75
CA LEU A 204 5.60 -2.11 -7.56
C LEU A 204 6.33 -2.62 -8.83
N ASN A 205 5.71 -3.57 -9.53
CA ASN A 205 6.22 -4.13 -10.78
C ASN A 205 5.93 -3.23 -11.97
#